data_7e440298eaac0596b780bd6f8f98851d
#
_entry.id   7e440298eaac0596b780bd6f8f98851d
#
_cell.length_a   1.000
_cell.length_b   1.000
_cell.length_c   1.000
_cell.angle_alpha   90.00
_cell.angle_beta   90.00
_cell.angle_gamma   90.00
#
_symmetry.space_group_name_H-M   'P 1'
#
loop_
_entity.id
_entity.type
_entity.pdbx_description
1 polymer ?
#
loop_
_entity_poly.entity_id
_entity_poly.type
_entity_poly.pdbx_seq_one_letter_code
_entity_poly.pdbx_strand_id
1 'polypeptide(L)'
;MRISFCISFDRVLKVKCLAEESLALTMLFLALSCFCRAQENDGFPKKTGVTEPGVRHSMSELSPDAVFPVSGHPDWLAVTDDALWVTSSSANHVVRLDATTNKPDAVITLEKPCSGLAIGYGSLWIPSCGSHDLVRADPKTGAIQARIPVGPADSEGGITSGAGSIWLVTSASSELDRVNAATNTVEARIELPRGSFNPIFAGDSVWVASNEGNALVRVDPATNKVVGSTPIGPKPRFLTVGEGSVWVLNQGDGTVSRVDAATGKLRATIPVGIPGLGGEIAFGGGSVWATVFGYPITRIDPAKNKVVQQWVGKGGDSIRYAHGSVWLTFLMGAKVWRLKVPAA
;
A
#
# COMPACT_ATOMS: atom_id res chain seq x y z
N MET A 1 30.39 -8.67 -11.79
CA MET A 1 29.52 -8.92 -12.94
C MET A 1 28.17 -8.32 -12.58
N ARG A 2 27.90 -7.09 -13.02
CA ARG A 2 26.71 -6.33 -12.66
C ARG A 2 25.57 -6.76 -13.59
N ILE A 3 24.47 -7.26 -13.05
CA ILE A 3 23.23 -7.45 -13.81
C ILE A 3 22.23 -6.44 -13.24
N SER A 4 22.06 -5.36 -13.99
CA SER A 4 21.05 -4.34 -13.76
C SER A 4 19.76 -4.84 -14.41
N PHE A 5 18.72 -5.11 -13.66
CA PHE A 5 17.38 -5.34 -14.21
C PHE A 5 16.68 -3.99 -14.36
N CYS A 6 16.85 -3.41 -15.54
CA CYS A 6 15.99 -2.35 -16.02
C CYS A 6 14.86 -3.03 -16.80
N ILE A 7 13.63 -3.02 -16.30
CA ILE A 7 12.47 -3.45 -17.07
C ILE A 7 12.11 -2.31 -18.01
N SER A 8 12.62 -2.36 -19.23
CA SER A 8 12.22 -1.51 -20.34
C SER A 8 10.93 -2.06 -20.94
N PHE A 9 9.90 -1.23 -20.96
CA PHE A 9 8.70 -1.43 -21.78
C PHE A 9 9.05 -1.17 -23.24
N ASP A 10 9.44 -2.19 -23.98
CA ASP A 10 9.37 -2.20 -25.44
C ASP A 10 9.49 -3.65 -25.95
N ARG A 11 8.38 -4.28 -26.23
CA ARG A 11 8.32 -5.41 -27.16
C ARG A 11 7.39 -5.09 -28.32
N VAL A 12 8.01 -4.57 -29.37
CA VAL A 12 7.41 -4.45 -30.69
C VAL A 12 7.21 -5.85 -31.28
N LEU A 13 5.96 -6.19 -31.50
CA LEU A 13 5.59 -7.40 -32.28
C LEU A 13 5.97 -7.16 -33.75
N LYS A 14 6.97 -7.89 -34.28
CA LYS A 14 7.21 -8.00 -35.71
C LYS A 14 6.25 -9.03 -36.28
N VAL A 15 5.20 -8.58 -36.96
CA VAL A 15 4.40 -9.37 -37.86
C VAL A 15 5.01 -9.23 -39.26
N LYS A 16 5.47 -10.34 -39.84
CA LYS A 16 5.87 -10.41 -41.28
C LYS A 16 4.61 -10.43 -42.13
N CYS A 17 4.39 -9.37 -42.91
CA CYS A 17 3.48 -9.39 -44.04
C CYS A 17 4.14 -10.07 -45.22
N LEU A 18 3.54 -11.14 -45.73
CA LEU A 18 3.71 -11.62 -47.10
C LEU A 18 2.54 -11.08 -47.93
N ALA A 19 2.88 -10.32 -48.97
CA ALA A 19 1.94 -9.77 -49.90
C ALA A 19 1.53 -10.84 -50.95
N GLU A 20 0.21 -10.91 -51.20
CA GLU A 20 -0.30 -11.21 -52.54
C GLU A 20 -1.60 -10.47 -52.78
N GLU A 21 -1.67 -9.83 -53.90
CA GLU A 21 -2.73 -8.92 -54.37
C GLU A 21 -3.98 -9.68 -54.82
N SER A 22 -5.12 -8.97 -54.77
CA SER A 22 -6.39 -9.12 -55.42
C SER A 22 -7.55 -9.60 -54.56
N LEU A 23 -8.39 -8.73 -54.11
CA LEU A 23 -9.80 -8.52 -54.42
C LEU A 23 -10.36 -7.44 -53.50
N ALA A 24 -10.63 -6.32 -54.09
CA ALA A 24 -11.19 -5.17 -53.42
C ALA A 24 -12.68 -5.34 -53.10
N LEU A 25 -13.10 -4.65 -52.05
CA LEU A 25 -14.44 -4.11 -51.83
C LEU A 25 -15.54 -5.00 -51.24
N THR A 26 -15.26 -5.90 -50.28
CA THR A 26 -16.38 -6.38 -49.41
C THR A 26 -15.96 -6.74 -47.96
N MET A 27 -14.83 -6.31 -47.48
CA MET A 27 -14.34 -6.63 -46.10
C MET A 27 -14.18 -5.40 -45.19
N LEU A 28 -14.89 -4.32 -45.45
CA LEU A 28 -14.75 -3.08 -44.63
C LEU A 28 -15.71 -3.02 -43.46
N PHE A 29 -16.49 -4.06 -43.14
CA PHE A 29 -17.43 -4.07 -42.03
C PHE A 29 -17.27 -5.21 -41.03
N LEU A 30 -16.21 -6.02 -41.11
CA LEU A 30 -15.95 -7.13 -40.17
C LEU A 30 -14.67 -6.97 -39.36
N ALA A 31 -13.92 -5.88 -39.54
CA ALA A 31 -12.66 -5.63 -38.81
C ALA A 31 -12.86 -4.79 -37.52
N LEU A 32 -14.07 -4.49 -37.10
CA LEU A 32 -14.34 -3.64 -35.92
C LEU A 32 -14.83 -4.40 -34.68
N SER A 33 -14.76 -5.73 -34.64
CA SER A 33 -15.25 -6.49 -33.48
C SER A 33 -14.28 -7.50 -32.90
N CYS A 34 -13.02 -7.47 -33.26
CA CYS A 34 -11.98 -8.29 -32.62
C CYS A 34 -10.98 -7.45 -31.82
N PHE A 35 -11.45 -6.50 -30.99
CA PHE A 35 -10.71 -6.15 -29.80
C PHE A 35 -10.88 -7.33 -28.82
N CYS A 36 -10.17 -8.42 -29.08
CA CYS A 36 -9.78 -9.32 -28.03
C CYS A 36 -9.05 -8.46 -27.00
N ARG A 37 -9.73 -8.11 -25.91
CA ARG A 37 -9.06 -7.80 -24.66
C ARG A 37 -8.20 -9.03 -24.37
N ALA A 38 -6.93 -8.97 -24.71
CA ALA A 38 -5.94 -9.80 -24.07
C ALA A 38 -6.04 -9.41 -22.59
N GLN A 39 -6.69 -10.24 -21.81
CA GLN A 39 -6.64 -10.17 -20.36
C GLN A 39 -5.19 -10.52 -20.07
N GLU A 40 -4.37 -9.50 -19.73
CA GLU A 40 -3.02 -9.75 -19.24
C GLU A 40 -3.19 -10.71 -18.08
N ASN A 41 -2.69 -11.92 -18.27
CA ASN A 41 -2.68 -12.93 -17.22
C ASN A 41 -1.51 -12.55 -16.29
N ASP A 42 -1.77 -11.68 -15.34
CA ASP A 42 -0.81 -11.22 -14.34
C ASP A 42 -0.43 -12.32 -13.32
N GLY A 43 -0.91 -13.55 -13.54
CA GLY A 43 -0.68 -14.69 -12.67
C GLY A 43 -1.53 -14.71 -11.41
N PHE A 44 -2.52 -13.80 -11.30
CA PHE A 44 -3.46 -13.77 -10.20
C PHE A 44 -4.84 -14.31 -10.61
N PRO A 45 -5.64 -14.86 -9.67
CA PRO A 45 -7.03 -15.19 -9.89
C PRO A 45 -7.82 -13.95 -10.32
N LYS A 46 -8.93 -14.17 -11.02
CA LYS A 46 -9.83 -13.08 -11.41
C LYS A 46 -10.39 -12.37 -10.17
N LYS A 47 -10.35 -11.04 -10.15
CA LYS A 47 -11.04 -10.22 -9.15
C LYS A 47 -12.54 -10.35 -9.32
N THR A 48 -13.22 -10.97 -8.38
CA THR A 48 -14.68 -11.14 -8.40
C THR A 48 -15.39 -10.21 -7.43
N GLY A 49 -14.68 -9.74 -6.39
CA GLY A 49 -15.29 -9.10 -5.23
C GLY A 49 -16.14 -10.09 -4.44
N VAL A 50 -16.88 -9.56 -3.49
CA VAL A 50 -17.90 -10.34 -2.75
C VAL A 50 -19.20 -10.40 -3.54
N THR A 51 -19.98 -11.47 -3.35
CA THR A 51 -21.23 -11.73 -4.09
C THR A 51 -22.50 -11.58 -3.25
N GLU A 52 -22.34 -11.29 -1.95
CA GLU A 52 -23.49 -11.11 -1.07
C GLU A 52 -24.35 -9.94 -1.51
N PRO A 53 -25.69 -10.13 -1.57
CA PRO A 53 -26.63 -9.05 -1.93
C PRO A 53 -26.49 -7.82 -1.01
N GLY A 54 -26.55 -6.62 -1.58
CA GLY A 54 -26.49 -5.36 -0.84
C GLY A 54 -25.10 -4.94 -0.34
N VAL A 55 -24.06 -5.74 -0.58
CA VAL A 55 -22.67 -5.42 -0.15
C VAL A 55 -21.91 -4.65 -1.22
N ARG A 56 -22.18 -4.92 -2.51
CA ARG A 56 -21.48 -4.26 -3.63
C ARG A 56 -22.19 -2.99 -4.08
N HIS A 57 -21.41 -1.95 -4.27
CA HIS A 57 -21.83 -0.61 -4.69
C HIS A 57 -20.97 -0.12 -5.86
N SER A 58 -21.45 0.85 -6.61
CA SER A 58 -20.65 1.56 -7.60
C SER A 58 -19.91 2.73 -6.95
N MET A 59 -18.64 2.96 -7.33
CA MET A 59 -17.93 4.19 -6.92
C MET A 59 -18.64 5.48 -7.35
N SER A 60 -19.52 5.43 -8.37
CA SER A 60 -20.35 6.58 -8.80
C SER A 60 -21.42 6.97 -7.78
N GLU A 61 -21.73 6.13 -6.81
CA GLU A 61 -22.64 6.44 -5.69
C GLU A 61 -22.00 7.32 -4.61
N LEU A 62 -20.66 7.42 -4.62
CA LEU A 62 -19.90 8.25 -3.68
C LEU A 62 -19.51 9.58 -4.33
N SER A 63 -19.76 10.66 -3.60
CA SER A 63 -19.24 11.99 -3.92
C SER A 63 -18.19 12.38 -2.88
N PRO A 64 -16.99 12.84 -3.29
CA PRO A 64 -15.98 13.27 -2.32
C PRO A 64 -16.42 14.59 -1.63
N ASP A 65 -16.23 14.65 -0.30
CA ASP A 65 -16.38 15.91 0.45
C ASP A 65 -15.29 16.92 0.06
N ALA A 66 -14.11 16.41 -0.31
CA ALA A 66 -13.01 17.21 -0.82
C ALA A 66 -12.15 16.42 -1.81
N VAL A 67 -11.58 17.16 -2.77
CA VAL A 67 -10.62 16.67 -3.77
C VAL A 67 -9.36 17.51 -3.66
N PHE A 68 -8.26 16.85 -3.34
CA PHE A 68 -6.95 17.48 -3.24
C PHE A 68 -6.15 17.17 -4.50
N PRO A 69 -5.81 18.17 -5.33
CA PRO A 69 -4.88 17.96 -6.43
C PRO A 69 -3.48 17.72 -5.85
N VAL A 70 -2.87 16.61 -6.26
CA VAL A 70 -1.50 16.26 -5.89
C VAL A 70 -0.79 15.85 -7.17
N SER A 71 0.16 16.66 -7.63
CA SER A 71 0.87 16.40 -8.88
C SER A 71 1.64 15.09 -8.85
N GLY A 72 1.79 14.47 -10.01
CA GLY A 72 2.42 13.17 -10.17
C GLY A 72 1.49 12.02 -9.78
N HIS A 73 2.06 11.03 -9.11
CA HIS A 73 1.37 9.82 -8.68
C HIS A 73 1.27 9.81 -7.15
N PRO A 74 0.19 10.35 -6.57
CA PRO A 74 -0.04 10.29 -5.11
C PRO A 74 -0.25 8.85 -4.68
N ASP A 75 0.51 8.43 -3.66
CA ASP A 75 0.57 7.06 -3.22
C ASP A 75 0.39 6.98 -1.69
N TRP A 76 1.41 6.68 -0.92
CA TRP A 76 1.33 6.41 0.50
C TRP A 76 0.85 7.60 1.33
N LEU A 77 0.00 7.28 2.33
CA LEU A 77 -0.60 8.25 3.23
C LEU A 77 -0.14 8.02 4.68
N ALA A 78 0.19 9.10 5.40
CA ALA A 78 0.35 9.09 6.86
C ALA A 78 -0.59 10.10 7.51
N VAL A 79 -1.17 9.74 8.66
CA VAL A 79 -2.16 10.53 9.37
C VAL A 79 -1.51 11.27 10.53
N THR A 80 -1.78 12.57 10.65
CA THR A 80 -1.50 13.40 11.83
C THR A 80 -2.80 13.82 12.51
N ASP A 81 -2.71 14.54 13.62
CA ASP A 81 -3.89 14.99 14.38
C ASP A 81 -4.81 15.92 13.58
N ASP A 82 -4.28 16.66 12.61
CA ASP A 82 -4.98 17.72 11.87
C ASP A 82 -4.87 17.60 10.34
N ALA A 83 -4.07 16.65 9.83
CA ALA A 83 -3.78 16.53 8.41
C ALA A 83 -3.40 15.10 8.01
N LEU A 84 -3.15 14.93 6.71
CA LEU A 84 -2.47 13.77 6.15
C LEU A 84 -1.28 14.22 5.31
N TRP A 85 -0.21 13.45 5.35
CA TRP A 85 0.89 13.56 4.41
C TRP A 85 0.75 12.51 3.32
N VAL A 86 1.01 12.89 2.06
CA VAL A 86 0.95 11.98 0.90
C VAL A 86 2.23 12.06 0.09
N THR A 87 2.80 10.91 -0.26
CA THR A 87 3.96 10.82 -1.16
C THR A 87 3.51 10.97 -2.61
N SER A 88 4.37 11.57 -3.44
CA SER A 88 4.29 11.51 -4.89
C SER A 88 5.70 11.37 -5.47
N SER A 89 6.11 10.13 -5.70
CA SER A 89 7.47 9.77 -6.10
C SER A 89 7.85 10.32 -7.48
N SER A 90 6.90 10.35 -8.42
CA SER A 90 7.12 10.89 -9.76
C SER A 90 7.22 12.43 -9.81
N ALA A 91 6.74 13.11 -8.78
CA ALA A 91 6.85 14.57 -8.65
C ALA A 91 7.91 15.01 -7.62
N ASN A 92 8.65 14.07 -7.02
CA ASN A 92 9.71 14.34 -6.04
C ASN A 92 9.24 15.17 -4.84
N HIS A 93 8.07 14.88 -4.31
CA HIS A 93 7.55 15.60 -3.15
C HIS A 93 6.67 14.74 -2.22
N VAL A 94 6.51 15.24 -1.00
CA VAL A 94 5.52 14.80 -0.03
C VAL A 94 4.68 16.02 0.34
N VAL A 95 3.36 15.90 0.25
CA VAL A 95 2.42 17.02 0.40
C VAL A 95 1.59 16.83 1.65
N ARG A 96 1.41 17.89 2.45
CA ARG A 96 0.51 17.93 3.58
C ARG A 96 -0.87 18.39 3.13
N LEU A 97 -1.89 17.63 3.49
CA LEU A 97 -3.30 17.89 3.18
C LEU A 97 -4.01 18.23 4.49
N ASP A 98 -4.31 19.50 4.70
CA ASP A 98 -5.01 19.97 5.91
C ASP A 98 -6.46 19.50 5.91
N ALA A 99 -6.85 18.77 6.97
CA ALA A 99 -8.16 18.15 7.09
C ALA A 99 -9.28 19.13 7.50
N THR A 100 -8.94 20.32 7.97
CA THR A 100 -9.87 21.38 8.36
C THR A 100 -10.22 22.29 7.20
N THR A 101 -9.18 22.77 6.50
CA THR A 101 -9.35 23.70 5.36
C THR A 101 -9.63 23.00 4.04
N ASN A 102 -9.39 21.68 3.98
CA ASN A 102 -9.45 20.86 2.76
C ASN A 102 -8.52 21.39 1.65
N LYS A 103 -7.30 21.82 2.02
CA LYS A 103 -6.28 22.35 1.09
C LYS A 103 -4.91 21.75 1.39
N PRO A 104 -4.04 21.60 0.38
CA PRO A 104 -2.61 21.42 0.62
C PRO A 104 -2.04 22.68 1.28
N ASP A 105 -1.19 22.52 2.30
CA ASP A 105 -0.62 23.65 3.07
C ASP A 105 0.88 23.56 3.32
N ALA A 106 1.51 22.40 3.07
CA ALA A 106 2.96 22.26 3.10
C ALA A 106 3.45 21.21 2.10
N VAL A 107 4.70 21.40 1.64
CA VAL A 107 5.36 20.50 0.69
C VAL A 107 6.80 20.28 1.12
N ILE A 108 7.23 19.01 1.13
CA ILE A 108 8.62 18.62 1.31
C ILE A 108 9.14 18.14 -0.05
N THR A 109 10.17 18.79 -0.60
CA THR A 109 10.83 18.31 -1.81
C THR A 109 11.88 17.28 -1.44
N LEU A 110 11.73 16.05 -1.97
CA LEU A 110 12.61 14.92 -1.75
C LEU A 110 12.80 14.15 -3.05
N GLU A 111 14.00 13.64 -3.25
CA GLU A 111 14.29 12.82 -4.42
C GLU A 111 13.59 11.47 -4.31
N LYS A 112 12.55 11.26 -5.12
CA LYS A 112 11.78 10.03 -5.25
C LYS A 112 11.34 9.44 -3.89
N PRO A 113 10.51 10.14 -3.10
CA PRO A 113 9.90 9.55 -1.91
C PRO A 113 8.97 8.40 -2.35
N CYS A 114 9.27 7.18 -1.90
CA CYS A 114 8.72 5.99 -2.55
C CYS A 114 8.30 5.01 -1.52
N SER A 115 7.82 4.90 -0.68
CA SER A 115 7.55 3.88 0.35
C SER A 115 6.57 4.43 1.39
N GLY A 116 6.12 3.58 2.28
CA GLY A 116 5.23 3.97 3.36
C GLY A 116 5.81 5.12 4.19
N LEU A 117 4.94 5.90 4.79
CA LEU A 117 5.28 6.95 5.73
C LEU A 117 4.95 6.50 7.16
N ALA A 118 5.73 6.95 8.14
CA ALA A 118 5.40 6.75 9.55
C ALA A 118 5.34 8.08 10.32
N ILE A 119 4.38 8.18 11.23
CA ILE A 119 4.34 9.20 12.28
C ILE A 119 4.76 8.54 13.58
N GLY A 120 5.71 9.15 14.27
CA GLY A 120 6.16 8.64 15.56
C GLY A 120 7.22 9.53 16.18
N TYR A 121 7.26 9.56 17.49
CA TYR A 121 8.24 10.31 18.28
C TYR A 121 8.31 11.80 17.92
N GLY A 122 7.12 12.41 17.66
CA GLY A 122 6.99 13.82 17.29
C GLY A 122 7.49 14.15 15.88
N SER A 123 7.65 13.18 15.00
CA SER A 123 8.23 13.37 13.67
C SER A 123 7.48 12.59 12.59
N LEU A 124 7.58 13.09 11.36
CA LEU A 124 7.23 12.39 10.14
C LEU A 124 8.51 11.74 9.59
N TRP A 125 8.44 10.45 9.27
CA TRP A 125 9.55 9.65 8.75
C TRP A 125 9.24 9.23 7.32
N ILE A 126 10.16 9.55 6.40
CA ILE A 126 9.95 9.45 4.96
C ILE A 126 11.12 8.70 4.32
N PRO A 127 10.94 7.47 3.87
CA PRO A 127 11.95 6.79 3.06
C PRO A 127 12.05 7.40 1.67
N SER A 128 13.27 7.58 1.18
CA SER A 128 13.58 8.07 -0.16
C SER A 128 14.32 7.02 -0.97
N CYS A 129 13.74 6.59 -2.08
CA CYS A 129 14.39 5.68 -3.02
C CYS A 129 15.47 6.36 -3.87
N GLY A 130 15.34 7.67 -4.10
CA GLY A 130 16.30 8.41 -4.90
C GLY A 130 17.62 8.62 -4.18
N SER A 131 17.56 9.19 -2.99
CA SER A 131 18.74 9.46 -2.15
C SER A 131 19.17 8.29 -1.26
N HIS A 132 18.39 7.19 -1.20
CA HIS A 132 18.63 6.04 -0.33
C HIS A 132 18.81 6.40 1.15
N ASP A 133 17.99 7.33 1.62
CA ASP A 133 17.96 7.76 3.02
C ASP A 133 16.57 7.68 3.63
N LEU A 134 16.53 7.68 4.96
CA LEU A 134 15.35 7.91 5.77
C LEU A 134 15.38 9.36 6.24
N VAL A 135 14.41 10.15 5.82
CA VAL A 135 14.28 11.55 6.19
C VAL A 135 13.37 11.68 7.41
N ARG A 136 13.83 12.40 8.42
CA ARG A 136 13.04 12.85 9.57
C ARG A 136 12.61 14.29 9.34
N ALA A 137 11.33 14.58 9.46
CA ALA A 137 10.77 15.92 9.27
C ALA A 137 9.79 16.28 10.39
N ASP A 138 9.58 17.58 10.57
CA ASP A 138 8.53 18.08 11.45
C ASP A 138 7.15 17.78 10.83
N PRO A 139 6.21 17.14 11.55
CA PRO A 139 4.94 16.69 10.98
C PRO A 139 3.94 17.83 10.74
N LYS A 140 4.19 19.05 11.23
CA LYS A 140 3.34 20.22 11.03
C LYS A 140 3.84 21.10 9.88
N THR A 141 5.15 21.35 9.84
CA THR A 141 5.75 22.31 8.91
C THR A 141 6.45 21.64 7.72
N GLY A 142 6.79 20.37 7.83
CA GLY A 142 7.60 19.66 6.84
C GLY A 142 9.10 19.99 6.90
N ALA A 143 9.55 20.76 7.89
CA ALA A 143 10.96 21.10 8.02
C ALA A 143 11.81 19.84 8.25
N ILE A 144 12.81 19.59 7.40
CA ILE A 144 13.71 18.44 7.51
C ILE A 144 14.60 18.63 8.73
N GLN A 145 14.61 17.65 9.63
CA GLN A 145 15.37 17.65 10.88
C GLN A 145 16.60 16.77 10.80
N ALA A 146 16.54 15.65 10.04
CA ALA A 146 17.68 14.74 9.85
C ALA A 146 17.54 13.94 8.55
N ARG A 147 18.68 13.45 8.07
CA ARG A 147 18.80 12.43 7.03
C ARG A 147 19.67 11.30 7.55
N ILE A 148 19.15 10.08 7.45
CA ILE A 148 19.81 8.89 7.98
C ILE A 148 20.12 7.98 6.78
N PRO A 149 21.36 7.50 6.58
CA PRO A 149 21.77 6.77 5.38
C PRO A 149 21.25 5.32 5.37
N VAL A 150 19.95 5.16 5.44
CA VAL A 150 19.21 3.89 5.30
C VAL A 150 18.01 4.13 4.39
N GLY A 151 18.01 3.51 3.23
CA GLY A 151 16.92 3.61 2.28
C GLY A 151 16.06 2.34 2.22
N PRO A 152 14.84 2.41 1.67
CA PRO A 152 13.97 1.26 1.54
C PRO A 152 14.50 0.28 0.48
N ALA A 153 14.25 -1.01 0.69
CA ALA A 153 14.58 -2.07 -0.26
C ALA A 153 13.68 -2.04 -1.52
N ASP A 154 12.47 -1.54 -1.38
CA ASP A 154 11.41 -1.60 -2.38
C ASP A 154 10.52 -0.35 -2.29
N SER A 155 10.01 0.13 -3.43
CA SER A 155 9.08 1.27 -3.49
C SER A 155 7.72 0.97 -2.88
N GLU A 156 7.36 -0.29 -2.72
CA GLU A 156 6.16 -0.76 -2.06
C GLU A 156 6.43 -1.24 -0.62
N GLY A 157 7.59 -0.86 -0.06
CA GLY A 157 7.97 -1.18 1.31
C GLY A 157 7.21 -0.35 2.34
N GLY A 158 6.82 -0.97 3.44
CA GLY A 158 6.26 -0.27 4.59
C GLY A 158 7.34 0.23 5.54
N ILE A 159 6.92 1.12 6.42
CA ILE A 159 7.70 1.62 7.55
C ILE A 159 6.81 1.73 8.77
N THR A 160 7.34 1.49 9.95
CA THR A 160 6.57 1.62 11.20
C THR A 160 7.40 2.22 12.33
N SER A 161 6.71 2.81 13.30
CA SER A 161 7.28 3.31 14.55
C SER A 161 6.85 2.45 15.72
N GLY A 162 7.78 2.12 16.62
CA GLY A 162 7.48 1.36 17.83
C GLY A 162 8.74 1.05 18.63
N ALA A 163 8.61 0.80 19.92
CA ALA A 163 9.72 0.48 20.84
C ALA A 163 10.90 1.48 20.79
N GLY A 164 10.61 2.80 20.73
CA GLY A 164 11.63 3.85 20.65
C GLY A 164 12.33 3.97 19.30
N SER A 165 11.88 3.27 18.29
CA SER A 165 12.60 3.10 17.01
C SER A 165 11.67 3.20 15.80
N ILE A 166 12.30 3.41 14.65
CA ILE A 166 11.68 3.30 13.33
C ILE A 166 12.21 2.02 12.68
N TRP A 167 11.33 1.29 12.02
CA TRP A 167 11.60 -0.01 11.44
C TRP A 167 11.25 -0.01 9.96
N LEU A 168 12.19 -0.39 9.09
CA LEU A 168 11.98 -0.51 7.65
C LEU A 168 12.86 -1.61 7.07
N VAL A 169 12.40 -2.24 5.99
CA VAL A 169 13.23 -3.22 5.25
C VAL A 169 14.09 -2.46 4.25
N THR A 170 15.42 -2.66 4.32
CA THR A 170 16.42 -1.86 3.60
C THR A 170 17.20 -2.64 2.55
N SER A 171 17.06 -3.96 2.50
CA SER A 171 17.78 -4.82 1.57
C SER A 171 16.83 -5.71 0.78
N ALA A 172 17.12 -5.91 -0.50
CA ALA A 172 16.41 -6.89 -1.35
C ALA A 172 16.56 -8.35 -0.86
N SER A 173 17.53 -8.64 0.00
CA SER A 173 17.66 -9.91 0.73
C SER A 173 16.81 -9.97 1.99
N SER A 174 15.99 -8.94 2.25
CA SER A 174 15.07 -8.84 3.40
C SER A 174 15.81 -8.63 4.73
N GLU A 175 16.54 -7.52 4.85
CA GLU A 175 17.10 -7.04 6.11
C GLU A 175 16.18 -5.95 6.69
N LEU A 176 15.80 -6.09 7.96
CA LEU A 176 15.04 -5.10 8.71
C LEU A 176 15.99 -4.23 9.54
N ASP A 177 16.05 -2.95 9.23
CA ASP A 177 16.82 -1.99 10.01
C ASP A 177 15.96 -1.40 11.13
N ARG A 178 16.59 -1.29 12.30
CA ARG A 178 16.09 -0.57 13.46
C ARG A 178 16.84 0.75 13.60
N VAL A 179 16.14 1.86 13.47
CA VAL A 179 16.68 3.22 13.63
C VAL A 179 16.18 3.81 14.94
N ASN A 180 17.07 4.20 15.82
CA ASN A 180 16.71 4.88 17.07
C ASN A 180 16.14 6.27 16.77
N ALA A 181 14.90 6.51 17.21
CA ALA A 181 14.20 7.76 16.93
C ALA A 181 14.73 8.98 17.69
N ALA A 182 15.48 8.79 18.78
CA ALA A 182 16.07 9.89 19.55
C ALA A 182 17.44 10.31 19.00
N THR A 183 18.26 9.33 18.59
CA THR A 183 19.65 9.57 18.14
C THR A 183 19.82 9.63 16.63
N ASN A 184 18.82 9.19 15.86
CA ASN A 184 18.87 9.07 14.40
C ASN A 184 19.98 8.09 13.91
N THR A 185 20.25 7.03 14.67
CA THR A 185 21.29 6.04 14.36
C THR A 185 20.70 4.66 14.14
N VAL A 186 21.27 3.87 13.24
CA VAL A 186 20.93 2.44 13.08
C VAL A 186 21.49 1.67 14.28
N GLU A 187 20.61 0.99 15.03
CA GLU A 187 20.97 0.21 16.23
C GLU A 187 21.06 -1.28 15.95
N ALA A 188 20.29 -1.78 14.98
CA ALA A 188 20.32 -3.19 14.62
C ALA A 188 19.94 -3.38 13.15
N ARG A 189 20.47 -4.46 12.58
CA ARG A 189 20.10 -5.04 11.30
C ARG A 189 19.70 -6.48 11.52
N ILE A 190 18.51 -6.83 11.13
CA ILE A 190 17.88 -8.11 11.45
C ILE A 190 17.56 -8.83 10.15
N GLU A 191 18.18 -9.99 9.97
CA GLU A 191 17.91 -10.84 8.83
C GLU A 191 16.49 -11.43 8.94
N LEU A 192 15.70 -11.28 7.87
CA LEU A 192 14.35 -11.81 7.74
C LEU A 192 14.31 -12.91 6.67
N PRO A 193 13.28 -13.79 6.70
CA PRO A 193 13.00 -14.67 5.57
C PRO A 193 12.89 -13.88 4.28
N ARG A 194 13.45 -14.42 3.19
CA ARG A 194 13.41 -13.80 1.88
C ARG A 194 11.99 -13.45 1.45
N GLY A 195 11.83 -12.32 0.73
CA GLY A 195 10.53 -11.81 0.33
C GLY A 195 9.74 -11.14 1.45
N SER A 196 10.42 -10.71 2.53
CA SER A 196 9.82 -9.91 3.60
C SER A 196 9.96 -8.42 3.28
N PHE A 197 8.86 -7.63 3.39
CA PHE A 197 8.88 -6.23 2.94
C PHE A 197 8.24 -5.23 3.91
N ASN A 198 7.03 -5.46 4.39
CA ASN A 198 6.25 -4.45 5.08
C ASN A 198 6.19 -4.73 6.58
N PRO A 199 6.90 -3.94 7.42
CA PRO A 199 6.81 -4.04 8.86
C PRO A 199 5.61 -3.25 9.41
N ILE A 200 5.05 -3.73 10.54
CA ILE A 200 4.12 -2.98 11.39
C ILE A 200 4.38 -3.31 12.87
N PHE A 201 4.22 -2.33 13.76
CA PHE A 201 4.39 -2.53 15.19
C PHE A 201 3.04 -2.78 15.87
N ALA A 202 2.93 -3.91 16.57
CA ALA A 202 1.72 -4.27 17.30
C ALA A 202 2.04 -5.26 18.44
N GLY A 203 1.36 -5.15 19.59
CA GLY A 203 1.48 -6.09 20.69
C GLY A 203 2.94 -6.27 21.15
N ASP A 204 3.68 -5.18 21.30
CA ASP A 204 5.09 -5.13 21.69
C ASP A 204 6.04 -5.89 20.74
N SER A 205 5.64 -6.08 19.50
CA SER A 205 6.44 -6.78 18.48
C SER A 205 6.40 -6.06 17.15
N VAL A 206 7.42 -6.26 16.32
CA VAL A 206 7.40 -5.88 14.92
C VAL A 206 6.95 -7.09 14.10
N TRP A 207 5.92 -6.90 13.30
CA TRP A 207 5.37 -7.91 12.41
C TRP A 207 5.74 -7.56 10.98
N VAL A 208 6.19 -8.54 10.19
CA VAL A 208 6.62 -8.33 8.81
C VAL A 208 5.96 -9.34 7.89
N ALA A 209 5.35 -8.87 6.80
CA ALA A 209 4.78 -9.74 5.77
C ALA A 209 5.92 -10.39 4.96
N SER A 210 5.94 -11.73 4.92
CA SER A 210 6.83 -12.52 4.06
C SER A 210 6.04 -13.04 2.87
N ASN A 211 6.17 -12.34 1.74
CA ASN A 211 5.41 -12.63 0.51
C ASN A 211 5.75 -14.00 -0.09
N GLU A 212 7.05 -14.34 -0.15
CA GLU A 212 7.49 -15.66 -0.64
C GLU A 212 7.17 -16.78 0.34
N GLY A 213 7.21 -16.50 1.65
CA GLY A 213 6.94 -17.46 2.70
C GLY A 213 5.46 -17.68 3.01
N ASN A 214 4.56 -16.86 2.45
CA ASN A 214 3.12 -16.85 2.79
C ASN A 214 2.89 -16.81 4.31
N ALA A 215 3.62 -15.94 4.99
CA ALA A 215 3.65 -15.88 6.44
C ALA A 215 3.74 -14.45 6.98
N LEU A 216 3.33 -14.31 8.24
CA LEU A 216 3.55 -13.11 9.04
C LEU A 216 4.66 -13.42 10.05
N VAL A 217 5.81 -12.78 9.89
CA VAL A 217 7.01 -12.97 10.71
C VAL A 217 6.95 -12.03 11.92
N ARG A 218 7.31 -12.53 13.08
CA ARG A 218 7.35 -11.77 14.35
C ARG A 218 8.78 -11.52 14.78
N VAL A 219 9.14 -10.26 15.02
CA VAL A 219 10.43 -9.82 15.54
C VAL A 219 10.23 -9.21 16.93
N ASP A 220 11.07 -9.65 17.87
CA ASP A 220 11.11 -9.08 19.22
C ASP A 220 12.07 -7.88 19.27
N PRO A 221 11.57 -6.67 19.54
CA PRO A 221 12.40 -5.46 19.61
C PRO A 221 13.35 -5.43 20.82
N ALA A 222 13.12 -6.24 21.85
CA ALA A 222 14.01 -6.31 23.00
C ALA A 222 15.31 -7.09 22.68
N THR A 223 15.20 -8.12 21.85
CA THR A 223 16.32 -9.00 21.48
C THR A 223 16.83 -8.75 20.06
N ASN A 224 16.10 -8.01 19.23
CA ASN A 224 16.36 -7.81 17.80
C ASN A 224 16.43 -9.15 17.03
N LYS A 225 15.51 -10.08 17.32
CA LYS A 225 15.50 -11.41 16.71
C LYS A 225 14.11 -11.77 16.18
N VAL A 226 14.09 -12.55 15.11
CA VAL A 226 12.89 -13.27 14.69
C VAL A 226 12.55 -14.30 15.77
N VAL A 227 11.32 -14.22 16.33
CA VAL A 227 10.85 -15.09 17.42
C VAL A 227 9.68 -15.96 17.02
N GLY A 228 9.17 -15.82 15.82
CA GLY A 228 8.06 -16.64 15.33
C GLY A 228 7.64 -16.30 13.91
N SER A 229 6.81 -17.17 13.37
CA SER A 229 6.18 -17.01 12.06
C SER A 229 4.81 -17.67 12.07
N THR A 230 3.81 -16.98 11.51
CA THR A 230 2.43 -17.47 11.42
C THR A 230 2.07 -17.66 9.95
N PRO A 231 1.75 -18.88 9.50
CA PRO A 231 1.23 -19.09 8.14
C PRO A 231 -0.08 -18.33 7.93
N ILE A 232 -0.19 -17.64 6.80
CA ILE A 232 -1.37 -16.85 6.40
C ILE A 232 -1.67 -17.06 4.92
N GLY A 233 -2.61 -16.31 4.35
CA GLY A 233 -2.94 -16.40 2.93
C GLY A 233 -1.76 -16.07 2.01
N PRO A 234 -1.85 -16.45 0.71
CA PRO A 234 -0.72 -16.38 -0.22
C PRO A 234 -0.38 -14.94 -0.63
N LYS A 235 0.91 -14.69 -0.84
CA LYS A 235 1.49 -13.38 -1.22
C LYS A 235 1.02 -12.24 -0.30
N PRO A 236 1.18 -12.36 1.03
CA PRO A 236 0.83 -11.29 1.95
C PRO A 236 1.70 -10.06 1.68
N ARG A 237 1.11 -8.86 1.70
CA ARG A 237 1.86 -7.65 1.39
C ARG A 237 1.63 -6.52 2.38
N PHE A 238 0.43 -5.99 2.47
CA PHE A 238 0.11 -4.80 3.25
C PHE A 238 -0.51 -5.13 4.59
N LEU A 239 -0.17 -4.34 5.60
CA LEU A 239 -0.49 -4.60 6.99
C LEU A 239 -1.19 -3.40 7.64
N THR A 240 -2.11 -3.68 8.55
CA THR A 240 -2.64 -2.67 9.47
C THR A 240 -2.91 -3.29 10.85
N VAL A 241 -3.10 -2.44 11.86
CA VAL A 241 -3.35 -2.85 13.24
C VAL A 241 -4.67 -2.29 13.74
N GLY A 242 -5.46 -3.13 14.35
CA GLY A 242 -6.71 -2.75 15.01
C GLY A 242 -7.35 -3.91 15.75
N GLU A 243 -8.13 -3.62 16.78
CA GLU A 243 -8.84 -4.62 17.59
C GLU A 243 -7.90 -5.74 18.12
N GLY A 244 -6.70 -5.35 18.61
CA GLY A 244 -5.71 -6.29 19.12
C GLY A 244 -5.17 -7.29 18.10
N SER A 245 -5.31 -6.98 16.83
CA SER A 245 -4.93 -7.87 15.72
C SER A 245 -4.07 -7.15 14.70
N VAL A 246 -3.21 -7.90 14.03
CA VAL A 246 -2.57 -7.53 12.77
C VAL A 246 -3.44 -8.07 11.64
N TRP A 247 -3.80 -7.19 10.71
CA TRP A 247 -4.59 -7.50 9.53
C TRP A 247 -3.70 -7.43 8.31
N VAL A 248 -3.77 -8.45 7.45
CA VAL A 248 -2.87 -8.61 6.32
C VAL A 248 -3.66 -8.80 5.04
N LEU A 249 -3.43 -7.95 4.03
CA LEU A 249 -3.95 -8.14 2.69
C LEU A 249 -3.10 -9.18 1.95
N ASN A 250 -3.72 -10.31 1.61
CA ASN A 250 -3.10 -11.40 0.86
C ASN A 250 -3.40 -11.20 -0.62
N GLN A 251 -2.42 -10.69 -1.38
CA GLN A 251 -2.60 -10.37 -2.79
C GLN A 251 -2.83 -11.61 -3.66
N GLY A 252 -2.31 -12.79 -3.26
CA GLY A 252 -2.34 -14.00 -4.05
C GLY A 252 -3.74 -14.55 -4.31
N ASP A 253 -4.62 -14.51 -3.32
CA ASP A 253 -5.99 -15.05 -3.40
C ASP A 253 -7.08 -14.02 -3.11
N GLY A 254 -6.69 -12.78 -2.76
CA GLY A 254 -7.63 -11.73 -2.42
C GLY A 254 -8.38 -11.97 -1.13
N THR A 255 -7.68 -12.49 -0.12
CA THR A 255 -8.19 -12.61 1.25
C THR A 255 -7.55 -11.59 2.18
N VAL A 256 -8.12 -11.42 3.37
CA VAL A 256 -7.50 -10.69 4.48
C VAL A 256 -7.33 -11.65 5.65
N SER A 257 -6.09 -11.83 6.11
CA SER A 257 -5.78 -12.60 7.32
C SER A 257 -5.84 -11.71 8.55
N ARG A 258 -6.44 -12.20 9.64
CA ARG A 258 -6.45 -11.57 10.95
C ARG A 258 -5.63 -12.41 11.94
N VAL A 259 -4.56 -11.83 12.45
CA VAL A 259 -3.65 -12.50 13.41
C VAL A 259 -3.71 -11.76 14.74
N ASP A 260 -3.82 -12.48 15.83
CA ASP A 260 -3.77 -11.92 17.18
C ASP A 260 -2.38 -11.33 17.47
N ALA A 261 -2.32 -10.05 17.78
CA ALA A 261 -1.06 -9.33 17.96
C ALA A 261 -0.28 -9.74 19.22
N ALA A 262 -0.94 -10.29 20.24
CA ALA A 262 -0.28 -10.75 21.46
C ALA A 262 0.26 -12.17 21.31
N THR A 263 -0.55 -13.07 20.75
CA THR A 263 -0.23 -14.51 20.70
C THR A 263 0.34 -15.00 19.38
N GLY A 264 0.19 -14.22 18.30
CA GLY A 264 0.57 -14.63 16.95
C GLY A 264 -0.35 -15.67 16.31
N LYS A 265 -1.49 -15.99 16.90
CA LYS A 265 -2.42 -16.99 16.35
C LYS A 265 -3.28 -16.39 15.25
N LEU A 266 -3.40 -17.09 14.11
CA LEU A 266 -4.37 -16.78 13.06
C LEU A 266 -5.79 -16.91 13.64
N ARG A 267 -6.57 -15.82 13.61
CA ARG A 267 -7.95 -15.76 14.10
C ARG A 267 -8.99 -15.97 13.00
N ALA A 268 -8.71 -15.44 11.80
CA ALA A 268 -9.60 -15.55 10.64
C ALA A 268 -8.85 -15.36 9.33
N THR A 269 -9.37 -15.96 8.27
CA THR A 269 -9.07 -15.64 6.87
C THR A 269 -10.37 -15.23 6.20
N ILE A 270 -10.47 -13.99 5.75
CA ILE A 270 -11.69 -13.33 5.28
C ILE A 270 -11.61 -13.23 3.77
N PRO A 271 -12.52 -13.87 3.00
CA PRO A 271 -12.57 -13.71 1.56
C PRO A 271 -13.07 -12.30 1.19
N VAL A 272 -12.23 -11.52 0.51
CA VAL A 272 -12.61 -10.19 0.00
C VAL A 272 -12.68 -10.14 -1.52
N GLY A 273 -12.20 -11.19 -2.21
CA GLY A 273 -12.35 -11.39 -3.64
C GLY A 273 -11.58 -10.40 -4.51
N ILE A 274 -10.49 -9.83 -4.01
CA ILE A 274 -9.70 -8.80 -4.69
C ILE A 274 -8.20 -9.17 -4.83
N PRO A 275 -7.87 -10.33 -5.43
CA PRO A 275 -6.47 -10.69 -5.66
C PRO A 275 -5.79 -9.71 -6.62
N GLY A 276 -4.46 -9.62 -6.57
CA GLY A 276 -3.67 -8.82 -7.50
C GLY A 276 -2.73 -7.84 -6.83
N LEU A 277 -1.89 -7.20 -7.65
CA LEU A 277 -0.91 -6.22 -7.21
C LEU A 277 -1.54 -4.87 -6.87
N GLY A 278 -0.78 -4.03 -6.16
CA GLY A 278 -1.18 -2.71 -5.71
C GLY A 278 -2.13 -2.74 -4.53
N GLY A 279 -2.63 -1.58 -4.17
CA GLY A 279 -3.57 -1.40 -3.08
C GLY A 279 -2.91 -1.28 -1.71
N GLU A 280 -3.73 -1.23 -0.69
CA GLU A 280 -3.31 -1.10 0.71
C GLU A 280 -4.41 -1.56 1.67
N ILE A 281 -4.11 -1.60 2.97
CA ILE A 281 -5.05 -1.91 4.04
C ILE A 281 -4.87 -0.93 5.20
N ALA A 282 -5.96 -0.47 5.79
CA ALA A 282 -5.96 0.43 6.93
C ALA A 282 -7.03 0.03 7.97
N PHE A 283 -6.82 0.41 9.23
CA PHE A 283 -7.82 0.32 10.28
C PHE A 283 -8.22 1.73 10.75
N GLY A 284 -9.51 1.94 10.94
CA GLY A 284 -10.02 3.18 11.51
C GLY A 284 -11.54 3.24 11.47
N GLY A 285 -12.15 4.06 12.34
CA GLY A 285 -13.59 4.17 12.47
C GLY A 285 -14.27 2.82 12.78
N GLY A 286 -13.62 1.95 13.55
CA GLY A 286 -14.13 0.64 13.93
C GLY A 286 -14.21 -0.37 12.76
N SER A 287 -13.51 -0.13 11.67
CA SER A 287 -13.51 -1.00 10.49
C SER A 287 -12.11 -1.21 9.93
N VAL A 288 -11.92 -2.31 9.21
CA VAL A 288 -10.77 -2.52 8.35
C VAL A 288 -11.16 -2.12 6.93
N TRP A 289 -10.29 -1.37 6.29
CA TRP A 289 -10.46 -0.83 4.95
C TRP A 289 -9.38 -1.39 4.04
N ALA A 290 -9.75 -1.98 2.91
CA ALA A 290 -8.80 -2.46 1.92
C ALA A 290 -9.10 -1.84 0.55
N THR A 291 -8.06 -1.57 -0.22
CA THR A 291 -8.15 -1.10 -1.60
C THR A 291 -7.29 -1.97 -2.50
N VAL A 292 -7.75 -2.21 -3.71
CA VAL A 292 -7.00 -2.77 -4.84
C VAL A 292 -7.57 -2.13 -6.10
N PHE A 293 -6.78 -1.97 -7.15
CA PHE A 293 -7.27 -1.39 -8.42
C PHE A 293 -8.54 -2.10 -8.94
N GLY A 294 -9.56 -1.31 -9.22
CA GLY A 294 -10.90 -1.78 -9.62
C GLY A 294 -11.85 -2.02 -8.45
N TYR A 295 -11.34 -2.10 -7.23
CA TYR A 295 -12.08 -2.20 -5.97
C TYR A 295 -11.53 -1.17 -4.97
N PRO A 296 -11.78 0.12 -5.17
CA PRO A 296 -11.15 1.20 -4.42
C PRO A 296 -11.44 1.19 -2.92
N ILE A 297 -12.58 0.67 -2.51
CA ILE A 297 -12.96 0.60 -1.09
C ILE A 297 -13.61 -0.75 -0.81
N THR A 298 -13.03 -1.50 0.12
CA THR A 298 -13.64 -2.68 0.75
C THR A 298 -13.63 -2.47 2.26
N ARG A 299 -14.81 -2.48 2.89
CA ARG A 299 -15.00 -2.33 4.33
C ARG A 299 -15.28 -3.67 4.97
N ILE A 300 -14.49 -4.02 5.98
CA ILE A 300 -14.61 -5.24 6.76
C ILE A 300 -15.02 -4.89 8.19
N ASP A 301 -16.06 -5.55 8.69
CA ASP A 301 -16.47 -5.49 10.10
C ASP A 301 -15.58 -6.44 10.92
N PRO A 302 -14.75 -5.92 11.85
CA PRO A 302 -13.84 -6.75 12.63
C PRO A 302 -14.55 -7.63 13.68
N ALA A 303 -15.77 -7.28 14.10
CA ALA A 303 -16.53 -8.09 15.04
C ALA A 303 -17.12 -9.33 14.34
N LYS A 304 -17.51 -9.18 13.08
CA LYS A 304 -18.08 -10.26 12.26
C LYS A 304 -17.05 -11.01 11.42
N ASN A 305 -15.82 -10.47 11.28
CA ASN A 305 -14.82 -10.95 10.33
C ASN A 305 -15.40 -11.10 8.90
N LYS A 306 -16.12 -10.09 8.43
CA LYS A 306 -16.86 -10.13 7.16
C LYS A 306 -16.80 -8.81 6.43
N VAL A 307 -16.76 -8.87 5.09
CA VAL A 307 -17.00 -7.69 4.25
C VAL A 307 -18.44 -7.24 4.40
N VAL A 308 -18.63 -5.96 4.68
CA VAL A 308 -19.95 -5.36 4.88
C VAL A 308 -20.32 -4.36 3.79
N GLN A 309 -19.32 -3.77 3.13
CA GLN A 309 -19.50 -2.89 1.98
C GLN A 309 -18.28 -3.00 1.05
N GLN A 310 -18.52 -2.97 -0.26
CA GLN A 310 -17.47 -2.99 -1.27
C GLN A 310 -17.85 -2.13 -2.47
N TRP A 311 -17.05 -1.11 -2.80
CA TRP A 311 -17.25 -0.24 -3.95
C TRP A 311 -16.37 -0.66 -5.11
N VAL A 312 -16.96 -0.69 -6.31
CA VAL A 312 -16.33 -1.12 -7.56
C VAL A 312 -16.26 0.06 -8.52
N GLY A 313 -15.12 0.27 -9.14
CA GLY A 313 -14.91 1.35 -10.09
C GLY A 313 -13.46 1.79 -10.21
N LYS A 314 -13.25 2.99 -10.77
CA LYS A 314 -11.91 3.57 -10.92
C LYS A 314 -11.42 4.21 -9.62
N GLY A 315 -10.12 4.18 -9.41
CA GLY A 315 -9.43 4.80 -8.28
C GLY A 315 -8.87 3.77 -7.32
N GLY A 316 -8.29 4.29 -6.24
CA GLY A 316 -7.72 3.49 -5.18
C GLY A 316 -6.31 3.01 -5.48
N ASP A 317 -5.44 3.25 -4.52
CA ASP A 317 -4.14 2.66 -4.36
C ASP A 317 -3.84 2.65 -2.86
N SER A 318 -3.64 3.81 -2.23
CA SER A 318 -3.57 3.92 -0.77
C SER A 318 -4.89 4.35 -0.14
N ILE A 319 -5.16 3.85 1.05
CA ILE A 319 -6.37 4.13 1.83
C ILE A 319 -6.04 4.40 3.29
N ARG A 320 -6.67 5.42 3.90
CA ARG A 320 -6.67 5.67 5.35
C ARG A 320 -8.06 6.07 5.81
N TYR A 321 -8.35 5.77 7.07
CA TYR A 321 -9.50 6.37 7.76
C TYR A 321 -8.98 7.35 8.80
N ALA A 322 -9.31 8.62 8.63
CA ALA A 322 -8.88 9.70 9.51
C ALA A 322 -9.90 10.85 9.49
N HIS A 323 -9.99 11.60 10.58
CA HIS A 323 -10.85 12.79 10.70
C HIS A 323 -12.30 12.51 10.26
N GLY A 324 -12.84 11.33 10.64
CA GLY A 324 -14.22 10.92 10.32
C GLY A 324 -14.48 10.61 8.84
N SER A 325 -13.45 10.39 8.04
CA SER A 325 -13.53 10.18 6.60
C SER A 325 -12.57 9.10 6.11
N VAL A 326 -12.90 8.47 5.00
CA VAL A 326 -11.96 7.67 4.20
C VAL A 326 -11.18 8.61 3.29
N TRP A 327 -9.86 8.46 3.29
CA TRP A 327 -8.94 9.14 2.40
C TRP A 327 -8.39 8.12 1.42
N LEU A 328 -8.51 8.42 0.13
CA LEU A 328 -8.21 7.50 -0.95
C LEU A 328 -7.36 8.18 -2.01
N THR A 329 -6.21 7.61 -2.34
CA THR A 329 -5.37 8.11 -3.43
C THR A 329 -5.89 7.62 -4.77
N PHE A 330 -5.74 8.46 -5.79
CA PHE A 330 -5.93 8.12 -7.19
C PHE A 330 -4.60 8.26 -7.90
N LEU A 331 -3.78 7.21 -7.82
CA LEU A 331 -2.41 7.18 -8.34
C LEU A 331 -2.31 7.78 -9.74
N MET A 332 -3.10 7.26 -10.69
CA MET A 332 -3.11 7.72 -12.09
C MET A 332 -3.96 8.98 -12.31
N GLY A 333 -4.64 9.48 -11.30
CA GLY A 333 -5.54 10.61 -11.37
C GLY A 333 -5.00 11.89 -10.74
N ALA A 334 -3.75 11.87 -10.22
CA ALA A 334 -3.06 13.00 -9.60
C ALA A 334 -3.90 13.70 -8.51
N LYS A 335 -4.57 12.94 -7.65
CA LYS A 335 -5.45 13.49 -6.62
C LYS A 335 -5.65 12.54 -5.45
N VAL A 336 -6.04 13.12 -4.31
CA VAL A 336 -6.54 12.41 -3.13
C VAL A 336 -7.99 12.82 -2.90
N TRP A 337 -8.86 11.87 -2.60
CA TRP A 337 -10.24 12.10 -2.22
C TRP A 337 -10.41 11.94 -0.71
N ARG A 338 -11.20 12.84 -0.13
CA ARG A 338 -11.80 12.68 1.20
C ARG A 338 -13.26 12.31 1.02
N LEU A 339 -13.67 11.18 1.59
CA LEU A 339 -14.99 10.59 1.39
C LEU A 339 -15.67 10.31 2.73
N LYS A 340 -16.92 10.69 2.87
CA LYS A 340 -17.81 10.09 3.86
C LYS A 340 -18.42 8.83 3.28
N VAL A 341 -18.05 7.70 3.87
CA VAL A 341 -18.62 6.42 3.50
C VAL A 341 -19.85 6.17 4.38
N PRO A 342 -21.01 5.80 3.79
CA PRO A 342 -22.23 5.52 4.55
C PRO A 342 -22.01 4.45 5.62
N ALA A 343 -22.81 4.48 6.68
CA ALA A 343 -22.84 3.40 7.66
C ALA A 343 -23.22 2.07 6.98
N ALA A 344 -22.66 0.95 7.47
CA ALA A 344 -22.95 -0.39 6.95
C ALA A 344 -24.23 -0.97 7.56
#